data_1823ac669bd9a0ceaf5f96a2a22734a7
#
_entry.id   1823ac669bd9a0ceaf5f96a2a22734a7
#
_cell.length_a   1.000
_cell.length_b   1.000
_cell.length_c   1.000
_cell.angle_alpha   90.00
_cell.angle_beta   90.00
_cell.angle_gamma   90.00
#
_symmetry.space_group_name_H-M   'P 1'
#
loop_
_entity.id
_entity.type
_entity.pdbx_description
1 polymer ?
#
loop_
_entity_poly.entity_id
_entity_poly.type
_entity_poly.pdbx_seq_one_letter_code
_entity_poly.pdbx_strand_id
1 'polypeptide(L)'
;GFSGGGSNILKPHTHDSTILQDGGNLNFDNITQANLTAGDLTFSDGVHLQRLAIGSTAQSLIVSGANLPSWGSSSTSILAQTGDMLYASAPNTLANLNIGTAGQMLAVNSAGTLPEWSNGGKLQLIEHYEEAAATGSSHTFTFNADMTDDYGKIILIASYFNLAGQLEVTINNVTTGVYSQGGNTSDAGAAGTINRTYQNELIINHDTTSGDTKTAELEIYGNGDDGRLNGFWREYASLTTYATGGFYMGSQQSGTITSIELSTSASAWGQGSTFDVYGYKI
;
A
#
# COMPACT_ATOMS: atom_id res chain seq x y z
N GLY A 1 -65.30 54.35 41.09
CA GLY A 1 -64.23 53.45 41.30
C GLY A 1 -64.24 52.35 40.28
N PHE A 2 -63.30 52.34 39.35
CA PHE A 2 -63.03 51.16 38.55
C PHE A 2 -62.13 50.22 39.33
N SER A 3 -62.71 49.27 39.92
CA SER A 3 -62.02 48.11 40.43
C SER A 3 -61.60 47.25 39.22
N GLY A 4 -60.51 47.63 38.64
CA GLY A 4 -59.82 46.76 37.71
C GLY A 4 -59.22 45.62 38.47
N GLY A 5 -60.04 44.70 38.87
CA GLY A 5 -59.55 43.38 39.25
C GLY A 5 -58.86 42.78 38.07
N GLY A 6 -57.56 42.94 38.02
CA GLY A 6 -56.76 42.14 37.13
C GLY A 6 -57.00 40.72 37.47
N SER A 7 -57.99 40.14 36.81
CA SER A 7 -58.16 38.72 36.81
C SER A 7 -56.90 38.10 36.20
N ASN A 8 -56.09 37.65 37.08
CA ASN A 8 -55.04 36.72 36.69
C ASN A 8 -55.71 35.43 36.30
N ILE A 9 -56.45 35.49 35.22
CA ILE A 9 -57.23 34.37 34.74
C ILE A 9 -56.30 33.40 34.08
N LEU A 10 -55.96 32.43 34.83
CA LEU A 10 -55.34 31.21 34.33
C LEU A 10 -56.37 30.33 33.58
N LYS A 11 -57.16 30.97 32.73
CA LYS A 11 -58.04 30.21 31.84
C LYS A 11 -57.19 29.76 30.66
N PRO A 12 -57.29 28.49 30.25
CA PRO A 12 -56.73 28.06 28.99
C PRO A 12 -57.22 29.01 27.89
N HIS A 13 -56.31 29.62 27.16
CA HIS A 13 -56.58 30.43 25.98
C HIS A 13 -55.59 30.04 24.90
N THR A 14 -55.98 30.28 23.67
CA THR A 14 -55.11 30.03 22.50
C THR A 14 -54.59 31.36 21.95
N HIS A 15 -53.41 31.30 21.45
CA HIS A 15 -52.83 32.41 20.65
C HIS A 15 -52.99 32.03 19.19
N ASP A 16 -54.18 32.28 18.64
CA ASP A 16 -54.53 32.05 17.26
C ASP A 16 -54.53 33.38 16.52
N SER A 17 -53.81 33.52 15.43
CA SER A 17 -53.62 34.76 14.68
C SER A 17 -54.89 35.31 14.04
N THR A 18 -56.00 34.60 14.06
CA THR A 18 -57.23 34.94 13.37
C THR A 18 -58.29 35.64 14.25
N ILE A 19 -58.09 35.71 15.55
CA ILE A 19 -59.07 36.24 16.50
C ILE A 19 -58.48 37.40 17.29
N LEU A 20 -59.07 38.57 17.15
CA LEU A 20 -58.61 39.84 17.75
C LEU A 20 -58.65 39.91 19.30
N GLN A 21 -59.05 38.88 19.99
CA GLN A 21 -59.21 38.86 21.45
C GLN A 21 -58.33 37.84 22.18
N ASP A 22 -57.50 37.10 21.47
CA ASP A 22 -56.69 36.04 22.06
C ASP A 22 -55.27 36.42 22.45
N GLY A 23 -54.90 37.68 22.32
CA GLY A 23 -53.58 38.16 22.64
C GLY A 23 -52.59 38.21 21.44
N GLY A 24 -53.07 37.84 20.24
CA GLY A 24 -52.27 37.89 19.01
C GLY A 24 -51.21 36.79 18.89
N ASN A 25 -50.39 36.88 17.89
CA ASN A 25 -49.29 35.95 17.67
C ASN A 25 -48.27 35.98 18.80
N LEU A 26 -47.83 34.84 19.25
CA LEU A 26 -46.66 34.74 20.11
C LEU A 26 -45.42 35.21 19.34
N ASN A 27 -44.85 36.31 19.82
CA ASN A 27 -43.53 36.69 19.29
C ASN A 27 -42.44 35.92 20.02
N PHE A 28 -41.74 35.08 19.29
CA PHE A 28 -40.64 34.26 19.84
C PHE A 28 -39.50 35.08 20.41
N ASP A 29 -39.33 36.36 19.99
CA ASP A 29 -38.32 37.26 20.56
C ASP A 29 -38.54 37.55 22.04
N ASN A 30 -39.76 37.41 22.52
CA ASN A 30 -40.20 37.70 23.90
C ASN A 30 -40.56 36.44 24.73
N ILE A 31 -40.43 35.25 24.15
CA ILE A 31 -40.68 34.03 24.90
C ILE A 31 -39.39 33.63 25.60
N THR A 32 -39.34 33.88 26.90
CA THR A 32 -38.24 33.37 27.73
C THR A 32 -38.62 32.01 28.26
N GLN A 33 -38.06 30.97 27.66
CA GLN A 33 -38.18 29.62 28.23
C GLN A 33 -37.15 29.49 29.37
N ALA A 34 -37.63 29.17 30.55
CA ALA A 34 -36.78 28.95 31.71
C ALA A 34 -35.73 27.83 31.40
N ASN A 35 -34.48 28.06 31.80
CA ASN A 35 -33.38 27.07 31.67
C ASN A 35 -32.78 26.91 30.25
N LEU A 36 -33.02 27.80 29.28
CA LEU A 36 -32.26 27.84 28.05
C LEU A 36 -30.90 28.51 28.29
N THR A 37 -29.90 27.96 27.69
CA THR A 37 -28.54 28.54 27.60
C THR A 37 -28.20 28.85 26.14
N ALA A 38 -27.21 29.66 25.91
CA ALA A 38 -26.80 30.02 24.56
C ALA A 38 -26.42 28.75 23.74
N GLY A 39 -27.02 28.64 22.56
CA GLY A 39 -26.82 27.50 21.65
C GLY A 39 -27.77 26.31 21.84
N ASP A 40 -28.62 26.34 22.85
CA ASP A 40 -29.68 25.34 23.01
C ASP A 40 -30.70 25.41 21.89
N LEU A 41 -31.29 24.26 21.57
CA LEU A 41 -32.38 24.18 20.62
C LEU A 41 -33.69 23.81 21.33
N THR A 42 -34.83 24.29 20.80
CA THR A 42 -36.14 23.83 21.21
C THR A 42 -36.76 22.97 20.12
N PHE A 43 -37.38 21.89 20.49
CA PHE A 43 -38.10 21.00 19.56
C PHE A 43 -39.43 20.53 20.17
N SER A 44 -40.31 20.05 19.33
CA SER A 44 -41.56 19.42 19.80
C SER A 44 -41.38 17.92 19.91
N ASP A 45 -41.82 17.34 21.03
CA ASP A 45 -41.95 15.90 21.20
C ASP A 45 -43.29 15.35 20.71
N GLY A 46 -44.14 16.21 20.12
CA GLY A 46 -45.48 15.92 19.70
C GLY A 46 -46.53 16.37 20.71
N VAL A 47 -46.14 16.72 21.93
CA VAL A 47 -47.04 17.19 23.00
C VAL A 47 -46.58 18.53 23.57
N HIS A 48 -45.28 18.64 23.83
CA HIS A 48 -44.68 19.82 24.48
C HIS A 48 -43.45 20.29 23.73
N LEU A 49 -43.06 21.55 24.00
CA LEU A 49 -41.74 22.02 23.61
C LEU A 49 -40.69 21.54 24.61
N GLN A 50 -39.67 20.91 24.07
CA GLN A 50 -38.54 20.36 24.81
C GLN A 50 -37.29 21.13 24.53
N ARG A 51 -36.34 21.14 25.48
CA ARG A 51 -35.01 21.66 25.33
C ARG A 51 -34.05 20.58 24.87
N LEU A 52 -33.33 20.82 23.82
CA LEU A 52 -32.12 20.08 23.48
C LEU A 52 -30.91 20.97 23.83
N ALA A 53 -30.19 20.62 24.88
CA ALA A 53 -28.99 21.35 25.26
C ALA A 53 -27.99 21.35 24.11
N ILE A 54 -27.18 22.42 24.00
CA ILE A 54 -26.14 22.49 22.97
C ILE A 54 -25.24 21.27 23.00
N GLY A 55 -24.92 20.71 21.82
CA GLY A 55 -24.01 19.59 21.68
C GLY A 55 -22.55 19.98 21.94
N SER A 56 -21.71 18.99 21.97
CA SER A 56 -20.26 19.15 22.06
C SER A 56 -19.64 19.38 20.67
N THR A 57 -18.40 19.86 20.66
CA THR A 57 -17.60 19.95 19.43
C THR A 57 -17.58 18.63 18.70
N ALA A 58 -17.64 18.66 17.38
CA ALA A 58 -17.66 17.50 16.49
C ALA A 58 -18.91 16.58 16.64
N GLN A 59 -20.03 17.13 17.13
CA GLN A 59 -21.34 16.51 17.03
C GLN A 59 -22.16 17.15 15.91
N SER A 60 -23.06 16.36 15.34
CA SER A 60 -24.07 16.80 14.37
C SER A 60 -25.47 16.55 14.94
N LEU A 61 -26.42 17.41 14.58
CA LEU A 61 -27.82 17.17 14.88
C LEU A 61 -28.32 16.02 14.02
N ILE A 62 -28.83 14.99 14.66
CA ILE A 62 -29.35 13.79 14.01
C ILE A 62 -30.78 13.49 14.49
N VAL A 63 -31.46 12.61 13.79
CA VAL A 63 -32.71 12.01 14.28
C VAL A 63 -32.34 10.71 15.02
N SER A 64 -32.71 10.65 16.29
CA SER A 64 -32.51 9.45 17.13
C SER A 64 -33.43 8.29 16.74
N GLY A 65 -33.18 7.10 17.29
CA GLY A 65 -34.07 5.94 17.14
C GLY A 65 -35.49 6.14 17.68
N ALA A 66 -35.69 7.19 18.50
CA ALA A 66 -37.02 7.60 18.97
C ALA A 66 -37.72 8.62 18.05
N ASN A 67 -37.17 8.90 16.88
CA ASN A 67 -37.61 9.92 15.93
C ASN A 67 -37.59 11.36 16.50
N LEU A 68 -36.70 11.63 17.46
CA LEU A 68 -36.50 12.93 18.06
C LEU A 68 -35.12 13.48 17.71
N PRO A 69 -34.95 14.82 17.66
CA PRO A 69 -33.65 15.43 17.49
C PRO A 69 -32.70 15.03 18.61
N SER A 70 -31.48 14.71 18.28
CA SER A 70 -30.41 14.45 19.24
C SER A 70 -29.04 14.79 18.64
N TRP A 71 -28.03 14.90 19.50
CA TRP A 71 -26.65 15.09 19.06
C TRP A 71 -25.99 13.71 18.86
N GLY A 72 -25.41 13.50 17.70
CA GLY A 72 -24.64 12.29 17.36
C GLY A 72 -23.26 12.64 16.86
N SER A 73 -22.41 11.66 16.72
CA SER A 73 -21.06 11.83 16.14
C SER A 73 -21.16 12.37 14.72
N SER A 74 -20.42 13.45 14.43
CA SER A 74 -20.25 13.91 13.05
C SER A 74 -19.22 13.05 12.32
N SER A 75 -19.19 13.13 10.99
CA SER A 75 -18.15 12.49 10.19
C SER A 75 -16.73 12.94 10.56
N THR A 76 -16.58 14.20 11.01
CA THR A 76 -15.29 14.72 11.45
C THR A 76 -14.82 14.16 12.80
N SER A 77 -15.74 13.69 13.65
CA SER A 77 -15.38 13.05 14.93
C SER A 77 -14.90 11.61 14.78
N ILE A 78 -15.10 11.01 13.61
CA ILE A 78 -14.67 9.66 13.30
C ILE A 78 -13.19 9.65 12.86
N LEU A 79 -12.72 10.74 12.22
CA LEU A 79 -11.34 10.90 11.80
C LEU A 79 -10.46 11.21 13.01
N ALA A 80 -9.44 10.42 13.27
CA ALA A 80 -8.58 10.52 14.45
C ALA A 80 -7.31 11.36 14.20
N GLN A 81 -6.82 11.38 12.96
CA GLN A 81 -5.57 12.07 12.60
C GLN A 81 -5.55 12.53 11.15
N THR A 82 -4.56 13.36 10.82
CA THR A 82 -4.35 13.83 9.44
C THR A 82 -4.07 12.67 8.51
N GLY A 83 -4.76 12.63 7.38
CA GLY A 83 -4.61 11.59 6.36
C GLY A 83 -5.54 10.39 6.54
N ASP A 84 -6.31 10.33 7.62
CA ASP A 84 -7.35 9.33 7.80
C ASP A 84 -8.43 9.46 6.71
N MET A 85 -9.04 8.34 6.38
CA MET A 85 -10.08 8.25 5.38
C MET A 85 -11.38 7.71 5.98
N LEU A 86 -12.49 8.27 5.52
CA LEU A 86 -13.83 7.84 5.92
C LEU A 86 -14.38 6.83 4.93
N TYR A 87 -14.91 5.72 5.42
CA TYR A 87 -15.57 4.72 4.57
C TYR A 87 -16.83 4.15 5.23
N ALA A 88 -17.67 3.51 4.45
CA ALA A 88 -18.84 2.81 4.96
C ALA A 88 -18.47 1.36 5.34
N SER A 89 -18.47 1.05 6.63
CA SER A 89 -18.21 -0.32 7.14
C SER A 89 -19.44 -1.24 7.05
N ALA A 90 -20.63 -0.63 6.96
CA ALA A 90 -21.92 -1.26 6.70
C ALA A 90 -22.87 -0.21 6.12
N PRO A 91 -24.07 -0.59 5.61
CA PRO A 91 -25.07 0.38 5.21
C PRO A 91 -25.34 1.39 6.34
N ASN A 92 -25.26 2.67 6.02
CA ASN A 92 -25.44 3.80 6.95
C ASN A 92 -24.48 3.82 8.16
N THR A 93 -23.35 3.12 8.10
CA THR A 93 -22.36 3.07 9.18
C THR A 93 -21.00 3.53 8.66
N LEU A 94 -20.54 4.66 9.17
CA LEU A 94 -19.22 5.22 8.84
C LEU A 94 -18.14 4.67 9.78
N ALA A 95 -16.97 4.44 9.24
CA ALA A 95 -15.77 4.04 9.98
C ALA A 95 -14.54 4.80 9.49
N ASN A 96 -13.51 4.84 10.32
CA ASN A 96 -12.21 5.41 10.01
C ASN A 96 -11.27 4.34 9.45
N LEU A 97 -10.64 4.64 8.35
CA LEU A 97 -9.43 3.96 7.89
C LEU A 97 -8.25 4.87 8.21
N ASN A 98 -7.44 4.50 9.19
CA ASN A 98 -6.25 5.24 9.55
C ASN A 98 -5.32 5.38 8.34
N ILE A 99 -4.58 6.48 8.28
CA ILE A 99 -3.59 6.67 7.23
C ILE A 99 -2.62 5.48 7.18
N GLY A 100 -2.34 5.00 5.97
CA GLY A 100 -1.37 3.95 5.72
C GLY A 100 0.07 4.39 5.96
N THR A 101 0.99 3.48 5.79
CA THR A 101 2.43 3.75 5.80
C THR A 101 2.94 4.10 4.41
N ALA A 102 4.13 4.71 4.33
CA ALA A 102 4.75 5.06 3.05
C ALA A 102 4.87 3.83 2.12
N GLY A 103 4.48 4.00 0.86
CA GLY A 103 4.51 2.93 -0.14
C GLY A 103 3.27 2.04 -0.20
N GLN A 104 2.35 2.16 0.75
CA GLN A 104 1.08 1.44 0.68
C GLN A 104 0.11 2.08 -0.32
N MET A 105 -0.72 1.25 -0.92
CA MET A 105 -1.81 1.63 -1.81
C MET A 105 -3.16 1.24 -1.20
N LEU A 106 -4.18 2.06 -1.46
CA LEU A 106 -5.54 1.70 -1.09
C LEU A 106 -6.03 0.56 -1.98
N ALA A 107 -6.46 -0.51 -1.38
CA ALA A 107 -6.96 -1.69 -2.04
C ALA A 107 -8.29 -2.15 -1.42
N VAL A 108 -8.95 -3.08 -2.06
CA VAL A 108 -10.06 -3.82 -1.47
C VAL A 108 -9.50 -5.07 -0.81
N ASN A 109 -9.96 -5.37 0.40
CA ASN A 109 -9.50 -6.55 1.14
C ASN A 109 -9.78 -7.87 0.37
N SER A 110 -9.13 -8.94 0.79
CA SER A 110 -9.26 -10.26 0.13
C SER A 110 -10.69 -10.82 0.10
N ALA A 111 -11.57 -10.37 1.02
CA ALA A 111 -12.98 -10.73 1.04
C ALA A 111 -13.83 -9.91 0.06
N GLY A 112 -13.28 -8.88 -0.60
CA GLY A 112 -14.00 -8.02 -1.53
C GLY A 112 -15.02 -7.07 -0.87
N THR A 113 -14.87 -6.76 0.41
CA THR A 113 -15.90 -6.09 1.21
C THR A 113 -15.52 -4.70 1.71
N LEU A 114 -14.26 -4.47 2.05
CA LEU A 114 -13.82 -3.25 2.72
C LEU A 114 -12.52 -2.71 2.11
N PRO A 115 -12.29 -1.38 2.16
CA PRO A 115 -11.00 -0.82 1.81
C PRO A 115 -9.96 -1.17 2.89
N GLU A 116 -8.75 -1.41 2.45
CA GLU A 116 -7.58 -1.61 3.30
C GLU A 116 -6.31 -1.04 2.65
N TRP A 117 -5.28 -0.83 3.45
CA TRP A 117 -3.96 -0.49 2.93
C TRP A 117 -3.20 -1.77 2.59
N SER A 118 -2.71 -1.84 1.36
CA SER A 118 -1.92 -2.95 0.83
C SER A 118 -0.53 -2.46 0.43
N ASN A 119 0.46 -3.32 0.56
CA ASN A 119 1.84 -3.03 0.16
C ASN A 119 2.06 -2.98 -1.37
N GLY A 120 1.08 -2.51 -2.12
CA GLY A 120 1.17 -2.39 -3.57
C GLY A 120 0.92 -3.69 -4.33
N GLY A 121 1.13 -3.66 -5.64
CA GLY A 121 0.91 -4.80 -6.52
C GLY A 121 1.73 -6.05 -6.17
N LYS A 122 1.44 -7.14 -6.84
CA LYS A 122 2.16 -8.41 -6.63
C LYS A 122 3.68 -8.32 -6.82
N LEU A 123 4.16 -7.38 -7.63
CA LEU A 123 5.59 -7.10 -7.80
C LEU A 123 6.04 -6.05 -6.78
N GLN A 124 6.96 -6.41 -5.90
CA GLN A 124 7.50 -5.56 -4.84
C GLN A 124 9.00 -5.44 -4.97
N LEU A 125 9.53 -4.21 -4.86
CA LEU A 125 10.96 -4.01 -4.66
C LEU A 125 11.31 -4.48 -3.25
N ILE A 126 12.24 -5.42 -3.15
CA ILE A 126 12.68 -6.01 -1.88
C ILE A 126 13.93 -5.28 -1.41
N GLU A 127 14.90 -5.12 -2.29
CA GLU A 127 16.18 -4.47 -1.98
C GLU A 127 16.75 -3.78 -3.21
N HIS A 128 17.45 -2.67 -2.98
CA HIS A 128 18.11 -1.86 -3.99
C HIS A 128 19.57 -1.63 -3.57
N TYR A 129 20.48 -1.82 -4.49
CA TYR A 129 21.88 -1.48 -4.33
C TYR A 129 22.37 -0.62 -5.51
N GLU A 130 23.04 0.47 -5.20
CA GLU A 130 23.72 1.33 -6.17
C GLU A 130 25.22 1.42 -5.83
N GLU A 131 26.07 1.16 -6.80
CA GLU A 131 27.51 1.27 -6.65
C GLU A 131 27.93 2.73 -6.56
N ALA A 132 28.41 3.13 -5.38
CA ALA A 132 28.78 4.52 -5.08
C ALA A 132 30.15 4.93 -5.67
N ALA A 133 31.03 3.95 -5.94
CA ALA A 133 32.37 4.19 -6.48
C ALA A 133 32.74 3.01 -7.39
N ALA A 134 33.52 3.28 -8.45
CA ALA A 134 33.93 2.24 -9.42
C ALA A 134 34.95 1.23 -8.83
N THR A 135 34.64 0.65 -7.66
CA THR A 135 35.55 -0.26 -6.93
C THR A 135 34.88 -1.57 -6.49
N GLY A 136 33.56 -1.64 -6.53
CA GLY A 136 32.81 -2.84 -6.13
C GLY A 136 32.97 -3.98 -7.12
N SER A 137 33.31 -5.16 -6.61
CA SER A 137 33.40 -6.39 -7.40
C SER A 137 32.47 -7.49 -6.93
N SER A 138 31.79 -7.27 -5.82
CA SER A 138 30.72 -8.16 -5.32
C SER A 138 29.76 -7.40 -4.41
N HIS A 139 28.51 -7.85 -4.40
CA HIS A 139 27.47 -7.41 -3.46
C HIS A 139 26.57 -8.58 -3.12
N THR A 140 26.18 -8.71 -1.85
CA THR A 140 25.31 -9.78 -1.38
C THR A 140 24.03 -9.20 -0.80
N PHE A 141 22.91 -9.50 -1.42
CA PHE A 141 21.60 -9.33 -0.84
C PHE A 141 21.34 -10.47 0.15
N THR A 142 21.00 -10.12 1.39
CA THR A 142 20.75 -11.11 2.45
C THR A 142 19.35 -10.92 2.99
N PHE A 143 18.54 -11.95 2.93
CA PHE A 143 17.14 -11.91 3.34
C PHE A 143 16.97 -12.55 4.72
N ASN A 144 16.12 -11.94 5.56
CA ASN A 144 15.86 -12.40 6.93
C ASN A 144 15.00 -13.68 7.01
N ALA A 145 14.40 -14.08 5.90
CA ALA A 145 13.57 -15.27 5.78
C ALA A 145 13.74 -15.90 4.39
N ASP A 146 13.18 -17.09 4.21
CA ASP A 146 13.11 -17.68 2.89
C ASP A 146 12.18 -16.88 1.97
N MET A 147 12.76 -16.37 0.90
CA MET A 147 12.01 -15.55 -0.06
C MET A 147 10.95 -16.34 -0.81
N THR A 148 11.07 -17.68 -0.90
CA THR A 148 10.09 -18.52 -1.61
C THR A 148 8.81 -18.75 -0.81
N ASP A 149 8.79 -18.48 0.49
CA ASP A 149 7.58 -18.53 1.33
C ASP A 149 6.60 -17.39 1.00
N ASP A 150 7.14 -16.22 0.67
CA ASP A 150 6.34 -15.01 0.41
C ASP A 150 6.15 -14.74 -1.10
N TYR A 151 7.08 -15.22 -1.93
CA TYR A 151 7.14 -14.87 -3.35
C TYR A 151 7.24 -16.12 -4.23
N GLY A 152 6.34 -16.22 -5.19
CA GLY A 152 6.37 -17.28 -6.21
C GLY A 152 7.45 -17.07 -7.28
N LYS A 153 7.98 -15.85 -7.37
CA LYS A 153 9.06 -15.48 -8.29
C LYS A 153 9.91 -14.36 -7.71
N ILE A 154 11.22 -14.49 -7.81
CA ILE A 154 12.18 -13.42 -7.54
C ILE A 154 12.74 -12.93 -8.88
N ILE A 155 12.89 -11.63 -9.01
CA ILE A 155 13.45 -10.98 -10.20
C ILE A 155 14.63 -10.13 -9.75
N LEU A 156 15.81 -10.38 -10.28
CA LEU A 156 16.95 -9.51 -10.18
C LEU A 156 17.08 -8.71 -11.47
N ILE A 157 17.14 -7.39 -11.36
CA ILE A 157 17.41 -6.49 -12.47
C ILE A 157 18.75 -5.81 -12.19
N ALA A 158 19.69 -5.97 -13.08
CA ALA A 158 21.01 -5.35 -13.02
C ALA A 158 21.17 -4.37 -14.18
N SER A 159 21.49 -3.12 -13.86
CA SER A 159 21.92 -2.11 -14.84
C SER A 159 23.32 -1.67 -14.48
N TYR A 160 24.29 -2.07 -15.26
CA TYR A 160 25.69 -1.90 -14.93
C TYR A 160 26.51 -1.46 -16.15
N PHE A 161 27.61 -0.82 -15.89
CA PHE A 161 28.52 -0.34 -16.91
C PHE A 161 29.97 -0.55 -16.50
N ASN A 162 30.86 -0.47 -17.50
CA ASN A 162 32.29 -0.57 -17.34
C ASN A 162 32.79 -1.96 -16.87
N LEU A 163 31.99 -3.01 -17.02
CA LEU A 163 32.37 -4.35 -16.65
C LEU A 163 33.14 -5.02 -17.80
N ALA A 164 34.40 -5.29 -17.59
CA ALA A 164 35.24 -6.06 -18.54
C ALA A 164 35.28 -7.56 -18.18
N GLY A 165 34.33 -8.06 -17.49
CA GLY A 165 34.20 -9.45 -17.05
C GLY A 165 32.80 -9.96 -17.14
N GLN A 166 32.58 -11.16 -16.62
CA GLN A 166 31.28 -11.75 -16.52
C GLN A 166 30.59 -11.29 -15.24
N LEU A 167 29.28 -11.04 -15.31
CA LEU A 167 28.44 -10.87 -14.14
C LEU A 167 27.98 -12.27 -13.70
N GLU A 168 28.39 -12.65 -12.52
CA GLU A 168 28.18 -13.93 -11.92
C GLU A 168 27.16 -13.83 -10.78
N VAL A 169 26.28 -14.81 -10.64
CA VAL A 169 25.29 -14.86 -9.56
C VAL A 169 25.42 -16.19 -8.83
N THR A 170 25.51 -16.10 -7.51
CA THR A 170 25.34 -17.26 -6.63
C THR A 170 24.12 -17.09 -5.74
N ILE A 171 23.42 -18.18 -5.50
CA ILE A 171 22.24 -18.20 -4.62
C ILE A 171 22.62 -19.00 -3.38
N ASN A 172 22.32 -18.45 -2.19
CA ASN A 172 22.64 -19.07 -0.90
C ASN A 172 24.14 -19.41 -0.72
N ASN A 173 25.03 -18.65 -1.35
CA ASN A 173 26.47 -18.89 -1.31
C ASN A 173 26.90 -20.31 -1.76
N VAL A 174 26.17 -20.88 -2.70
CA VAL A 174 26.49 -22.20 -3.23
C VAL A 174 27.42 -22.08 -4.43
N THR A 175 28.63 -22.58 -4.27
CA THR A 175 29.74 -22.43 -5.23
C THR A 175 30.32 -23.75 -5.71
N THR A 176 29.57 -24.85 -5.63
CA THR A 176 30.11 -26.20 -5.96
C THR A 176 29.30 -26.90 -7.03
N GLY A 177 29.54 -26.55 -8.30
CA GLY A 177 29.10 -27.33 -9.46
C GLY A 177 27.60 -27.63 -9.57
N VAL A 178 26.74 -26.69 -9.15
CA VAL A 178 25.30 -26.92 -9.04
C VAL A 178 24.49 -26.23 -10.11
N TYR A 179 25.04 -25.23 -10.79
CA TYR A 179 24.31 -24.48 -11.82
C TYR A 179 24.46 -25.11 -13.18
N SER A 180 23.36 -25.30 -13.86
CA SER A 180 23.34 -25.69 -15.27
C SER A 180 22.51 -24.68 -16.06
N GLN A 181 23.05 -24.12 -17.10
CA GLN A 181 22.40 -23.12 -17.95
C GLN A 181 22.52 -23.47 -19.42
N GLY A 182 21.44 -23.16 -20.14
CA GLY A 182 21.39 -23.27 -21.58
C GLY A 182 20.69 -22.06 -22.18
N GLY A 183 21.12 -21.66 -23.35
CA GLY A 183 20.53 -20.49 -23.99
C GLY A 183 21.14 -20.17 -25.34
N ASN A 184 20.78 -19.00 -25.86
CA ASN A 184 21.25 -18.48 -27.12
C ASN A 184 21.85 -17.09 -26.93
N THR A 185 22.88 -16.79 -27.72
CA THR A 185 23.45 -15.48 -27.83
C THR A 185 23.29 -14.95 -29.25
N SER A 186 23.25 -13.64 -29.41
CA SER A 186 23.45 -12.98 -30.70
C SER A 186 24.48 -11.87 -30.48
N ASP A 187 25.54 -11.90 -31.26
CA ASP A 187 26.55 -10.85 -31.28
C ASP A 187 26.75 -10.40 -32.73
N ALA A 188 26.45 -9.13 -33.00
CA ALA A 188 26.55 -8.52 -34.32
C ALA A 188 25.91 -9.35 -35.46
N GLY A 189 24.84 -10.10 -35.15
CA GLY A 189 24.11 -10.96 -36.09
C GLY A 189 24.62 -12.38 -36.19
N ALA A 190 25.63 -12.79 -35.42
CA ALA A 190 26.03 -14.17 -35.28
C ALA A 190 25.30 -14.86 -34.13
N ALA A 191 24.57 -15.93 -34.42
CA ALA A 191 23.89 -16.74 -33.39
C ALA A 191 24.88 -17.69 -32.72
N GLY A 192 24.86 -17.73 -31.40
CA GLY A 192 25.62 -18.68 -30.59
C GLY A 192 24.71 -19.47 -29.67
N THR A 193 25.18 -20.59 -29.16
CA THR A 193 24.47 -21.43 -28.18
C THR A 193 25.30 -21.52 -26.90
N ILE A 194 24.63 -21.32 -25.76
CA ILE A 194 25.20 -21.52 -24.44
C ILE A 194 24.79 -22.88 -23.95
N ASN A 195 25.76 -23.66 -23.49
CA ASN A 195 25.50 -24.91 -22.80
C ASN A 195 26.58 -25.12 -21.74
N ARG A 196 26.21 -24.85 -20.48
CA ARG A 196 27.07 -24.95 -19.31
C ARG A 196 26.45 -25.89 -18.30
N THR A 197 27.17 -26.87 -17.83
CA THR A 197 26.71 -27.85 -16.85
C THR A 197 27.66 -27.84 -15.65
N TYR A 198 27.09 -28.00 -14.45
CA TYR A 198 27.84 -28.13 -13.20
C TYR A 198 28.80 -26.96 -12.94
N GLN A 199 28.34 -25.73 -13.20
CA GLN A 199 29.09 -24.52 -12.90
C GLN A 199 28.98 -24.16 -11.42
N ASN A 200 29.92 -23.38 -10.93
CA ASN A 200 29.95 -22.88 -9.55
C ASN A 200 29.05 -21.65 -9.37
N GLU A 201 28.79 -20.94 -10.44
CA GLU A 201 27.98 -19.72 -10.50
C GLU A 201 27.08 -19.73 -11.74
N LEU A 202 26.04 -18.94 -11.70
CA LEU A 202 25.21 -18.61 -12.84
C LEU A 202 25.78 -17.35 -13.52
N ILE A 203 26.12 -17.45 -14.79
CA ILE A 203 26.65 -16.33 -15.57
C ILE A 203 25.50 -15.71 -16.36
N ILE A 204 25.14 -14.47 -16.04
CA ILE A 204 24.06 -13.73 -16.68
C ILE A 204 24.53 -12.68 -17.67
N ASN A 205 25.84 -12.43 -17.75
CA ASN A 205 26.46 -11.57 -18.76
C ASN A 205 27.39 -12.39 -19.65
N HIS A 206 27.13 -12.39 -20.93
CA HIS A 206 27.94 -13.07 -21.95
C HIS A 206 28.75 -12.11 -22.82
N ASP A 207 28.42 -10.82 -22.80
CA ASP A 207 29.25 -9.78 -23.42
C ASP A 207 30.27 -9.26 -22.42
N THR A 208 31.53 -9.47 -22.69
CA THR A 208 32.66 -9.04 -21.87
C THR A 208 33.29 -7.73 -22.33
N THR A 209 32.69 -7.03 -23.29
CA THR A 209 33.20 -5.75 -23.80
C THR A 209 33.06 -4.66 -22.75
N SER A 210 34.12 -3.96 -22.43
CA SER A 210 34.10 -2.84 -21.48
C SER A 210 33.57 -1.56 -22.14
N GLY A 211 32.97 -0.70 -21.33
CA GLY A 211 32.57 0.67 -21.72
C GLY A 211 31.13 0.89 -22.07
N ASP A 212 30.33 -0.16 -22.26
CA ASP A 212 28.89 -0.04 -22.55
C ASP A 212 28.03 -0.23 -21.31
N THR A 213 26.87 0.43 -21.30
CA THR A 213 25.82 0.14 -20.32
C THR A 213 25.13 -1.15 -20.72
N LYS A 214 25.01 -2.05 -19.76
CA LYS A 214 24.37 -3.35 -19.93
C LYS A 214 23.22 -3.48 -18.97
N THR A 215 22.19 -4.20 -19.39
CA THR A 215 21.07 -4.58 -18.53
C THR A 215 20.91 -6.09 -18.55
N ALA A 216 20.86 -6.67 -17.37
CA ALA A 216 20.56 -8.10 -17.23
C ALA A 216 19.35 -8.28 -16.32
N GLU A 217 18.55 -9.27 -16.62
CA GLU A 217 17.41 -9.69 -15.82
C GLU A 217 17.52 -11.20 -15.54
N LEU A 218 17.33 -11.56 -14.29
CA LEU A 218 17.31 -12.94 -13.83
C LEU A 218 16.00 -13.19 -13.11
N GLU A 219 15.19 -14.10 -13.61
CA GLU A 219 13.98 -14.59 -12.95
C GLU A 219 14.28 -15.93 -12.28
N ILE A 220 13.98 -16.04 -10.99
CA ILE A 220 14.18 -17.24 -10.19
C ILE A 220 12.83 -17.71 -9.68
N TYR A 221 12.57 -19.00 -9.87
CA TYR A 221 11.36 -19.66 -9.39
C TYR A 221 11.73 -20.70 -8.34
N GLY A 222 11.05 -20.66 -7.20
CA GLY A 222 11.03 -21.76 -6.24
C GLY A 222 10.16 -22.89 -6.80
N ASN A 223 10.68 -24.10 -6.89
CA ASN A 223 9.90 -25.24 -7.35
C ASN A 223 9.48 -26.08 -6.14
N GLY A 224 8.18 -26.02 -5.78
CA GLY A 224 7.65 -26.54 -4.53
C GLY A 224 7.76 -28.05 -4.32
N ASP A 225 7.91 -28.87 -5.38
CA ASP A 225 7.77 -30.32 -5.25
C ASP A 225 9.11 -31.07 -5.12
N ASP A 226 10.22 -30.55 -5.65
CA ASP A 226 11.52 -31.20 -5.60
C ASP A 226 12.64 -30.37 -4.96
N GLY A 227 12.31 -29.21 -4.42
CA GLY A 227 13.25 -28.33 -3.73
C GLY A 227 14.32 -27.73 -4.64
N ARG A 228 14.08 -27.63 -5.91
CA ARG A 228 15.04 -27.05 -6.87
C ARG A 228 14.64 -25.66 -7.27
N LEU A 229 15.65 -24.81 -7.46
CA LEU A 229 15.49 -23.51 -8.08
C LEU A 229 15.74 -23.63 -9.57
N ASN A 230 14.91 -22.95 -10.34
CA ASN A 230 15.08 -22.82 -11.78
C ASN A 230 14.67 -21.40 -12.21
N GLY A 231 14.96 -21.03 -13.43
CA GLY A 231 14.58 -19.71 -13.90
C GLY A 231 15.06 -19.41 -15.30
N PHE A 232 14.93 -18.15 -15.63
CA PHE A 232 15.35 -17.60 -16.91
C PHE A 232 16.24 -16.38 -16.67
N TRP A 233 17.12 -16.14 -17.61
CA TRP A 233 17.94 -14.95 -17.64
C TRP A 233 17.97 -14.34 -19.04
N ARG A 234 18.16 -13.04 -19.08
CA ARG A 234 18.34 -12.29 -20.33
C ARG A 234 19.31 -11.14 -20.09
N GLU A 235 20.08 -10.83 -21.11
CA GLU A 235 21.03 -9.73 -21.13
C GLU A 235 20.81 -8.91 -22.40
N TYR A 236 20.92 -7.60 -22.25
CA TYR A 236 20.93 -6.64 -23.35
C TYR A 236 22.16 -5.75 -23.19
N ALA A 237 23.13 -5.91 -24.08
CA ALA A 237 24.34 -5.09 -24.11
C ALA A 237 24.27 -4.00 -25.17
N SER A 238 23.59 -4.26 -26.30
CA SER A 238 23.35 -3.30 -27.38
C SER A 238 22.15 -3.71 -28.22
N LEU A 239 21.80 -2.94 -29.25
CA LEU A 239 20.74 -3.30 -30.19
C LEU A 239 20.99 -4.62 -30.96
N THR A 240 22.23 -5.05 -31.03
CA THR A 240 22.66 -6.23 -31.78
C THR A 240 23.23 -7.34 -30.92
N THR A 241 23.52 -7.06 -29.65
CA THR A 241 24.14 -8.01 -28.72
C THR A 241 23.18 -8.30 -27.58
N TYR A 242 22.66 -9.50 -27.54
CA TYR A 242 21.80 -9.99 -26.47
C TYR A 242 22.08 -11.45 -26.17
N ALA A 243 21.76 -11.88 -24.97
CA ALA A 243 21.77 -13.28 -24.59
C ALA A 243 20.53 -13.62 -23.77
N THR A 244 20.03 -14.83 -23.91
CA THR A 244 18.89 -15.31 -23.14
C THR A 244 18.95 -16.81 -22.95
N GLY A 245 18.46 -17.29 -21.82
CA GLY A 245 18.44 -18.71 -21.56
C GLY A 245 17.70 -19.08 -20.28
N GLY A 246 17.68 -20.38 -20.02
CA GLY A 246 17.18 -20.94 -18.76
C GLY A 246 18.31 -21.53 -17.93
N PHE A 247 18.06 -21.69 -16.66
CA PHE A 247 18.96 -22.41 -15.74
C PHE A 247 18.18 -23.29 -14.80
N TYR A 248 18.86 -24.24 -14.20
CA TYR A 248 18.38 -24.96 -13.03
C TYR A 248 19.52 -25.20 -12.05
N MET A 249 19.20 -25.29 -10.78
CA MET A 249 20.12 -25.71 -9.74
C MET A 249 19.93 -27.20 -9.45
N GLY A 250 21.02 -27.94 -9.37
CA GLY A 250 20.99 -29.36 -9.07
C GLY A 250 20.54 -29.71 -7.65
N SER A 251 20.48 -30.98 -7.33
CA SER A 251 19.81 -31.58 -6.16
C SER A 251 20.38 -31.25 -4.77
N GLN A 252 21.35 -30.37 -4.68
CA GLN A 252 21.98 -30.01 -3.37
C GLN A 252 21.37 -28.82 -2.66
N GLN A 253 20.33 -28.21 -3.23
CA GLN A 253 19.68 -27.03 -2.65
C GLN A 253 18.22 -27.33 -2.32
N SER A 254 17.85 -27.04 -1.08
CA SER A 254 16.45 -26.80 -0.73
C SER A 254 15.93 -25.64 -1.58
N GLY A 255 14.71 -25.70 -2.07
CA GLY A 255 14.12 -24.62 -2.90
C GLY A 255 14.01 -23.24 -2.21
N THR A 256 14.79 -22.97 -1.17
CA THR A 256 14.81 -21.75 -0.37
C THR A 256 15.75 -20.71 -0.96
N ILE A 257 15.43 -19.44 -0.80
CA ILE A 257 16.32 -18.32 -1.18
C ILE A 257 16.50 -17.41 0.04
N THR A 258 17.70 -17.42 0.61
CA THR A 258 18.08 -16.58 1.75
C THR A 258 19.14 -15.55 1.40
N SER A 259 19.85 -15.73 0.29
CA SER A 259 20.78 -14.72 -0.23
C SER A 259 20.97 -14.84 -1.73
N ILE A 260 21.30 -13.72 -2.36
CA ILE A 260 21.74 -13.62 -3.75
C ILE A 260 23.02 -12.79 -3.74
N GLU A 261 24.13 -13.39 -4.18
CA GLU A 261 25.39 -12.67 -4.35
C GLU A 261 25.63 -12.42 -5.84
N LEU A 262 26.01 -11.20 -6.12
CA LEU A 262 26.51 -10.75 -7.40
C LEU A 262 28.02 -10.60 -7.31
N SER A 263 28.74 -11.09 -8.29
CA SER A 263 30.19 -10.92 -8.39
C SER A 263 30.63 -10.69 -9.83
N THR A 264 31.87 -10.29 -10.00
CA THR A 264 32.46 -10.12 -11.31
C THR A 264 33.77 -10.90 -11.42
N SER A 265 34.00 -11.52 -12.59
CA SER A 265 35.18 -12.33 -12.81
C SER A 265 36.47 -11.54 -13.06
N ALA A 266 36.41 -10.24 -13.37
CA ALA A 266 37.60 -9.53 -13.82
C ALA A 266 37.78 -8.08 -13.39
N SER A 267 36.73 -7.27 -13.31
CA SER A 267 36.82 -5.83 -13.01
C SER A 267 35.68 -5.35 -12.11
N ALA A 268 35.90 -4.19 -11.49
CA ALA A 268 34.84 -3.56 -10.71
C ALA A 268 33.72 -3.02 -11.60
N TRP A 269 32.50 -2.93 -11.04
CA TRP A 269 31.38 -2.22 -11.65
C TRP A 269 31.67 -0.71 -11.71
N GLY A 270 31.13 -0.05 -12.71
CA GLY A 270 31.15 1.41 -12.78
C GLY A 270 30.28 2.06 -11.72
N GLN A 271 30.70 3.25 -11.27
CA GLN A 271 29.88 4.06 -10.37
C GLN A 271 28.49 4.31 -10.96
N GLY A 272 27.45 4.18 -10.14
CA GLY A 272 26.04 4.31 -10.55
C GLY A 272 25.46 3.04 -11.18
N SER A 273 26.19 1.91 -11.19
CA SER A 273 25.58 0.61 -11.48
C SER A 273 24.53 0.28 -10.42
N THR A 274 23.37 -0.18 -10.84
CA THR A 274 22.24 -0.51 -9.94
C THR A 274 21.86 -1.96 -10.05
N PHE A 275 21.46 -2.52 -8.92
CA PHE A 275 21.02 -3.90 -8.80
C PHE A 275 19.78 -3.93 -7.90
N ASP A 276 18.66 -4.36 -8.46
CA ASP A 276 17.37 -4.36 -7.80
C ASP A 276 16.83 -5.78 -7.69
N VAL A 277 16.42 -6.16 -6.49
CA VAL A 277 15.72 -7.43 -6.25
C VAL A 277 14.26 -7.16 -6.02
N TYR A 278 13.43 -7.77 -6.86
CA TYR A 278 11.97 -7.74 -6.75
C TYR A 278 11.42 -9.12 -6.43
N GLY A 279 10.33 -9.16 -5.68
CA GLY A 279 9.55 -10.36 -5.45
C GLY A 279 8.14 -10.23 -6.02
N TYR A 280 7.65 -11.27 -6.67
CA TYR A 280 6.27 -11.37 -7.10
C TYR A 280 5.47 -12.14 -6.05
N LYS A 281 4.70 -11.43 -5.24
CA LYS A 281 3.97 -11.99 -4.10
C LYS A 281 2.92 -13.01 -4.55
N ILE A 282 2.84 -14.12 -3.82
CA ILE A 282 1.90 -15.21 -4.07
C ILE A 282 0.46 -14.79 -3.71
#